data_eba6ee6d026bf11dc1bc73283aa108d1
#
_entry.id   eba6ee6d026bf11dc1bc73283aa108d1
#
_cell.length_a   1.000
_cell.length_b   1.000
_cell.length_c   1.000
_cell.angle_alpha   90.00
_cell.angle_beta   90.00
_cell.angle_gamma   90.00
#
_symmetry.space_group_name_H-M   'P 1'
#
loop_
_entity.id
_entity.type
_entity.pdbx_description
1 polymer ?
#
loop_
_entity_poly.entity_id
_entity_poly.type
_entity_poly.pdbx_seq_one_letter_code
_entity_poly.pdbx_strand_id
1 'polypeptide(L)'
;MKANILSDSKRQRRGGDRAGASQRLTGRAVLIWLLSFFGVVIAVNALMAKLAIDTMPGTQVDSSYQEGNQYNAEIAAARSQEARHWQVQGHVTRGSDRRAWVEIVARDEEGHALSGLSLAAQLERPTDKRDDHDLALIERDPGTYRGEVIDLAPGQWDLVLAATRGGERLFLSRNRVILK
;
A
#
# COMPACT_ATOMS: atom_id res chain seq x y z
N MET A 1 -49.44 90.24 -46.33
CA MET A 1 -48.38 90.18 -47.34
C MET A 1 -47.47 89.01 -47.01
N LYS A 2 -47.54 87.99 -47.85
CA LYS A 2 -46.54 87.05 -48.34
C LYS A 2 -45.55 86.51 -47.29
N ALA A 3 -45.63 85.24 -47.06
CA ALA A 3 -44.99 84.11 -47.75
C ALA A 3 -43.68 83.78 -47.01
N ASN A 4 -43.31 82.63 -46.65
CA ASN A 4 -42.87 81.48 -47.41
C ASN A 4 -42.31 80.49 -46.40
N ILE A 5 -42.80 79.32 -46.31
CA ILE A 5 -42.39 78.11 -46.98
C ILE A 5 -40.94 77.71 -46.73
N LEU A 6 -40.83 76.50 -46.34
CA LEU A 6 -39.96 75.47 -46.77
C LEU A 6 -39.20 74.81 -45.60
N SER A 7 -39.65 73.62 -45.38
CA SER A 7 -38.91 72.40 -45.63
C SER A 7 -37.56 72.32 -44.97
N ASP A 8 -37.43 71.41 -44.12
CA ASP A 8 -36.27 70.51 -44.24
C ASP A 8 -36.48 69.27 -43.43
N SER A 9 -36.64 68.33 -44.16
CA SER A 9 -35.78 67.16 -44.38
C SER A 9 -35.44 66.32 -43.13
N LYS A 10 -36.14 65.28 -43.21
CA LYS A 10 -35.70 63.93 -42.74
C LYS A 10 -34.21 63.84 -42.45
N ARG A 11 -33.85 63.72 -41.17
CA ARG A 11 -32.70 62.93 -40.76
C ARG A 11 -33.19 61.67 -40.09
N GLN A 12 -33.33 60.71 -40.94
CA GLN A 12 -33.50 59.31 -40.60
C GLN A 12 -32.24 58.81 -39.89
N ARG A 13 -32.25 58.84 -38.57
CA ARG A 13 -31.22 58.14 -37.80
C ARG A 13 -31.44 56.68 -37.99
N ARG A 14 -30.61 56.05 -38.83
CA ARG A 14 -30.38 54.65 -38.87
C ARG A 14 -29.82 54.21 -37.47
N GLY A 15 -30.72 53.93 -36.58
CA GLY A 15 -30.40 53.11 -35.45
C GLY A 15 -30.02 51.69 -35.95
N GLY A 16 -28.75 51.42 -35.96
CA GLY A 16 -28.31 50.08 -36.26
C GLY A 16 -28.81 49.13 -35.18
N ASP A 17 -29.86 48.41 -35.52
CA ASP A 17 -30.22 47.18 -34.79
C ASP A 17 -29.06 46.22 -34.90
N ARG A 18 -28.15 46.27 -33.95
CA ARG A 18 -27.34 45.10 -33.63
C ARG A 18 -28.26 44.12 -32.92
N ALA A 19 -29.07 43.46 -33.71
CA ALA A 19 -29.72 42.24 -33.28
C ALA A 19 -28.58 41.28 -32.86
N GLY A 20 -28.35 41.19 -31.56
CA GLY A 20 -27.55 40.13 -31.00
C GLY A 20 -28.14 38.81 -31.49
N ALA A 21 -27.43 38.18 -32.41
CA ALA A 21 -27.79 36.85 -32.83
C ALA A 21 -27.77 35.96 -31.58
N SER A 22 -28.94 35.76 -31.00
CA SER A 22 -29.12 34.73 -29.97
C SER A 22 -28.78 33.40 -30.64
N GLN A 23 -27.55 32.92 -30.41
CA GLN A 23 -27.15 31.59 -30.83
C GLN A 23 -28.11 30.60 -30.16
N ARG A 24 -29.09 30.14 -30.92
CA ARG A 24 -30.00 29.11 -30.47
C ARG A 24 -29.20 27.85 -30.29
N LEU A 25 -28.97 27.46 -29.01
CA LEU A 25 -28.33 26.21 -28.65
C LEU A 25 -29.14 25.08 -29.30
N THR A 26 -28.58 24.44 -30.30
CA THR A 26 -29.19 23.25 -30.92
C THR A 26 -29.04 22.06 -29.97
N GLY A 27 -30.04 21.18 -29.92
CA GLY A 27 -30.00 20.00 -29.07
C GLY A 27 -28.72 19.15 -29.28
N ARG A 28 -28.18 19.15 -30.52
CA ARG A 28 -26.89 18.51 -30.82
C ARG A 28 -25.71 19.19 -30.12
N ALA A 29 -25.69 20.52 -30.03
CA ALA A 29 -24.64 21.23 -29.32
C ALA A 29 -24.68 20.90 -27.81
N VAL A 30 -25.87 20.88 -27.21
CA VAL A 30 -26.04 20.51 -25.80
C VAL A 30 -25.60 19.07 -25.57
N LEU A 31 -25.96 18.14 -26.45
CA LEU A 31 -25.52 16.73 -26.36
C LEU A 31 -23.99 16.60 -26.42
N ILE A 32 -23.34 17.30 -27.35
CA ILE A 32 -21.87 17.29 -27.46
C ILE A 32 -21.21 17.86 -26.20
N TRP A 33 -21.71 18.96 -25.66
CA TRP A 33 -21.24 19.53 -24.42
C TRP A 33 -21.36 18.56 -23.22
N LEU A 34 -22.53 17.91 -23.14
CA LEU A 34 -22.81 16.92 -22.10
C LEU A 34 -21.85 15.72 -22.20
N LEU A 35 -21.73 15.16 -23.40
CA LEU A 35 -20.82 14.03 -23.64
C LEU A 35 -19.36 14.40 -23.38
N SER A 36 -18.92 15.60 -23.78
CA SER A 36 -17.57 16.09 -23.52
C SER A 36 -17.32 16.25 -22.02
N PHE A 37 -18.26 16.82 -21.28
CA PHE A 37 -18.14 17.00 -19.85
C PHE A 37 -18.03 15.63 -19.12
N PHE A 38 -18.97 14.72 -19.39
CA PHE A 38 -18.90 13.41 -18.76
C PHE A 38 -17.69 12.59 -19.23
N GLY A 39 -17.27 12.74 -20.48
CA GLY A 39 -16.06 12.13 -21.00
C GLY A 39 -14.82 12.54 -20.23
N VAL A 40 -14.66 13.83 -19.93
CA VAL A 40 -13.56 14.34 -19.10
C VAL A 40 -13.65 13.81 -17.68
N VAL A 41 -14.84 13.82 -17.07
CA VAL A 41 -15.04 13.30 -15.70
C VAL A 41 -14.65 11.83 -15.62
N ILE A 42 -15.11 11.02 -16.58
CA ILE A 42 -14.78 9.58 -16.62
C ILE A 42 -13.27 9.37 -16.82
N ALA A 43 -12.64 10.12 -17.72
CA ALA A 43 -11.21 10.02 -17.98
C ALA A 43 -10.37 10.35 -16.72
N VAL A 44 -10.73 11.43 -16.00
CA VAL A 44 -10.05 11.81 -14.75
C VAL A 44 -10.24 10.74 -13.67
N ASN A 45 -11.46 10.21 -13.51
CA ASN A 45 -11.70 9.16 -12.52
C ASN A 45 -10.96 7.86 -12.86
N ALA A 46 -10.91 7.48 -14.14
CA ALA A 46 -10.15 6.31 -14.58
C ALA A 46 -8.64 6.49 -14.35
N LEU A 47 -8.10 7.69 -14.61
CA LEU A 47 -6.71 8.02 -14.32
C LEU A 47 -6.43 7.93 -12.81
N MET A 48 -7.31 8.51 -11.97
CA MET A 48 -7.16 8.43 -10.51
C MET A 48 -7.24 7.00 -9.99
N ALA A 49 -8.16 6.19 -10.52
CA ALA A 49 -8.26 4.78 -10.17
C ALA A 49 -6.98 4.02 -10.55
N LYS A 50 -6.44 4.28 -11.75
CA LYS A 50 -5.18 3.66 -12.18
C LYS A 50 -4.03 4.06 -11.27
N LEU A 51 -3.85 5.35 -10.98
CA LEU A 51 -2.81 5.83 -10.08
C LEU A 51 -2.96 5.25 -8.67
N ALA A 52 -4.20 5.15 -8.16
CA ALA A 52 -4.46 4.54 -6.86
C ALA A 52 -4.02 3.07 -6.83
N ILE A 53 -4.32 2.28 -7.87
CA ILE A 53 -3.90 0.88 -7.96
C ILE A 53 -2.37 0.77 -8.10
N ASP A 54 -1.76 1.59 -8.95
CA ASP A 54 -0.31 1.56 -9.21
C ASP A 54 0.53 2.01 -7.99
N THR A 55 -0.06 2.87 -7.13
CA THR A 55 0.60 3.38 -5.92
C THR A 55 0.20 2.64 -4.64
N MET A 56 -0.72 1.68 -4.73
CA MET A 56 -1.19 0.93 -3.57
C MET A 56 -0.11 -0.06 -3.09
N PRO A 57 0.46 0.12 -1.90
CA PRO A 57 1.54 -0.73 -1.38
C PRO A 57 1.07 -2.14 -0.96
N GLY A 58 -0.11 -2.55 -1.35
CA GLY A 58 -0.76 -3.79 -0.92
C GLY A 58 -1.51 -3.64 0.41
N THR A 59 -2.44 -4.56 0.66
CA THR A 59 -3.14 -4.63 1.94
C THR A 59 -2.31 -5.42 2.95
N GLN A 60 -2.17 -4.94 4.17
CA GLN A 60 -1.51 -5.68 5.25
C GLN A 60 -2.35 -6.88 5.74
N VAL A 61 -3.61 -6.94 5.31
CA VAL A 61 -4.59 -7.94 5.74
C VAL A 61 -5.35 -8.45 4.53
N ASP A 62 -5.18 -9.73 4.21
CA ASP A 62 -5.83 -10.34 3.05
C ASP A 62 -7.34 -10.57 3.26
N SER A 63 -7.82 -10.62 4.49
CA SER A 63 -9.25 -10.62 4.79
C SER A 63 -9.52 -10.41 6.28
N SER A 64 -10.21 -9.34 6.63
CA SER A 64 -10.66 -9.04 8.00
C SER A 64 -11.65 -10.08 8.56
N TYR A 65 -12.34 -10.81 7.68
CA TYR A 65 -13.29 -11.86 8.07
C TYR A 65 -12.60 -13.15 8.49
N GLN A 66 -11.49 -13.52 7.85
CA GLN A 66 -10.68 -14.69 8.24
C GLN A 66 -9.94 -14.45 9.55
N GLU A 67 -9.50 -13.23 9.82
CA GLU A 67 -8.86 -12.88 11.10
C GLU A 67 -9.83 -13.04 12.28
N GLY A 68 -11.10 -12.65 12.13
CA GLY A 68 -12.10 -12.84 13.18
C GLY A 68 -12.32 -14.30 13.57
N ASN A 69 -12.29 -15.22 12.63
CA ASN A 69 -12.48 -16.65 12.88
C ASN A 69 -11.22 -17.33 13.44
N GLN A 70 -10.03 -16.78 13.19
CA GLN A 70 -8.76 -17.31 13.68
C GLN A 70 -8.38 -16.72 15.04
N TYR A 71 -9.06 -15.67 15.50
CA TYR A 71 -8.69 -14.94 16.72
C TYR A 71 -8.56 -15.84 17.96
N ASN A 72 -9.52 -16.76 18.17
CA ASN A 72 -9.46 -17.68 19.31
C ASN A 72 -8.32 -18.71 19.19
N ALA A 73 -8.00 -19.16 17.96
CA ALA A 73 -6.89 -20.06 17.72
C ALA A 73 -5.55 -19.35 17.95
N GLU A 74 -5.42 -18.09 17.52
CA GLU A 74 -4.22 -17.28 17.77
C GLU A 74 -4.00 -17.02 19.26
N ILE A 75 -5.05 -16.74 20.03
CA ILE A 75 -4.97 -16.58 21.50
C ILE A 75 -4.52 -17.88 22.15
N ALA A 76 -5.08 -19.02 21.73
CA ALA A 76 -4.68 -20.32 22.28
C ALA A 76 -3.22 -20.64 21.94
N ALA A 77 -2.78 -20.36 20.72
CA ALA A 77 -1.40 -20.52 20.29
C ALA A 77 -0.43 -19.62 21.07
N ALA A 78 -0.81 -18.34 21.28
CA ALA A 78 -0.02 -17.40 22.08
C ALA A 78 0.14 -17.86 23.54
N ARG A 79 -0.93 -18.33 24.19
CA ARG A 79 -0.87 -18.90 25.54
C ARG A 79 0.02 -20.15 25.61
N SER A 80 -0.09 -21.02 24.61
CA SER A 80 0.76 -22.21 24.55
C SER A 80 2.23 -21.85 24.32
N GLN A 81 2.51 -20.80 23.59
CA GLN A 81 3.85 -20.26 23.39
C GLN A 81 4.41 -19.69 24.69
N GLU A 82 3.65 -18.85 25.40
CA GLU A 82 4.03 -18.29 26.71
C GLU A 82 4.36 -19.39 27.72
N ALA A 83 3.55 -20.44 27.80
CA ALA A 83 3.76 -21.56 28.73
C ALA A 83 5.04 -22.35 28.47
N ARG A 84 5.65 -22.23 27.29
CA ARG A 84 6.94 -22.88 26.97
C ARG A 84 8.15 -22.09 27.49
N HIS A 85 8.00 -20.84 27.85
CA HIS A 85 9.06 -19.94 28.33
C HIS A 85 10.34 -19.95 27.46
N TRP A 86 10.17 -20.12 26.13
CA TRP A 86 11.29 -20.13 25.21
C TRP A 86 11.99 -18.80 25.13
N GLN A 87 13.30 -18.83 25.15
CA GLN A 87 14.16 -17.68 24.95
C GLN A 87 14.66 -17.68 23.50
N VAL A 88 14.06 -16.81 22.68
CA VAL A 88 14.41 -16.68 21.26
C VAL A 88 14.98 -15.29 21.03
N GLN A 89 16.24 -15.23 20.60
CA GLN A 89 16.95 -13.99 20.29
C GLN A 89 17.27 -13.95 18.81
N GLY A 90 16.96 -12.83 18.16
CA GLY A 90 17.23 -12.61 16.75
C GLY A 90 18.17 -11.44 16.54
N HIS A 91 19.19 -11.65 15.70
CA HIS A 91 20.11 -10.63 15.26
C HIS A 91 20.09 -10.50 13.74
N VAL A 92 19.96 -9.28 13.24
CA VAL A 92 20.07 -8.99 11.81
C VAL A 92 21.27 -8.07 11.59
N THR A 93 22.23 -8.55 10.83
CA THR A 93 23.44 -7.80 10.48
C THR A 93 23.46 -7.55 8.99
N ARG A 94 23.63 -6.29 8.58
CA ARG A 94 23.74 -5.90 7.18
C ARG A 94 25.19 -5.56 6.83
N GLY A 95 25.67 -6.14 5.74
CA GLY A 95 26.96 -5.82 5.14
C GLY A 95 26.90 -4.61 4.19
N SER A 96 28.07 -4.13 3.80
CA SER A 96 28.20 -3.02 2.84
C SER A 96 27.80 -3.41 1.40
N ASP A 97 27.72 -4.71 1.11
CA ASP A 97 27.36 -5.30 -0.17
C ASP A 97 25.85 -5.53 -0.33
N ARG A 98 25.03 -4.89 0.52
CA ARG A 98 23.55 -5.03 0.58
C ARG A 98 23.08 -6.44 0.97
N ARG A 99 23.97 -7.32 1.40
CA ARG A 99 23.60 -8.61 2.01
C ARG A 99 23.30 -8.41 3.47
N ALA A 100 22.36 -9.18 3.97
CA ALA A 100 22.06 -9.23 5.39
C ALA A 100 22.02 -10.68 5.87
N TRP A 101 22.47 -10.89 7.09
CA TRP A 101 22.44 -12.18 7.76
C TRP A 101 21.50 -12.09 8.94
N VAL A 102 20.62 -13.07 9.02
CA VAL A 102 19.71 -13.25 10.14
C VAL A 102 20.24 -14.45 10.95
N GLU A 103 20.52 -14.23 12.20
CA GLU A 103 20.91 -15.26 13.15
C GLU A 103 19.89 -15.33 14.28
N ILE A 104 19.37 -16.53 14.54
CA ILE A 104 18.40 -16.79 15.59
C ILE A 104 19.00 -17.80 16.54
N VAL A 105 19.00 -17.46 17.82
CA VAL A 105 19.37 -18.39 18.90
C VAL A 105 18.11 -18.71 19.69
N ALA A 106 17.76 -20.01 19.74
CA ALA A 106 16.57 -20.51 20.40
C ALA A 106 16.95 -21.46 21.56
N ARG A 107 16.45 -21.15 22.75
CA ARG A 107 16.68 -21.94 23.97
C ARG A 107 15.35 -22.14 24.69
N ASP A 108 15.30 -23.23 25.50
CA ASP A 108 14.20 -23.42 26.45
C ASP A 108 14.37 -22.61 27.72
N GLU A 109 13.48 -22.82 28.71
CA GLU A 109 13.50 -22.12 30.00
C GLU A 109 14.80 -22.44 30.81
N GLU A 110 15.30 -23.62 30.68
CA GLU A 110 16.53 -24.08 31.35
C GLU A 110 17.82 -23.69 30.62
N GLY A 111 17.69 -23.06 29.44
CA GLY A 111 18.81 -22.61 28.62
C GLY A 111 19.35 -23.67 27.66
N HIS A 112 18.73 -24.85 27.55
CA HIS A 112 19.12 -25.86 26.57
C HIS A 112 18.76 -25.40 25.14
N ALA A 113 19.59 -25.83 24.19
CA ALA A 113 19.39 -25.47 22.80
C ALA A 113 18.16 -26.17 22.20
N LEU A 114 17.30 -25.41 21.56
CA LEU A 114 16.14 -25.91 20.85
C LEU A 114 16.51 -26.28 19.40
N SER A 115 16.95 -27.55 19.24
CA SER A 115 17.36 -28.10 17.95
C SER A 115 16.20 -28.73 17.18
N GLY A 116 16.37 -28.89 15.86
CA GLY A 116 15.42 -29.59 14.98
C GLY A 116 14.11 -28.83 14.76
N LEU A 117 14.11 -27.52 14.93
CA LEU A 117 12.99 -26.65 14.52
C LEU A 117 13.11 -26.29 13.04
N SER A 118 11.99 -26.25 12.36
CA SER A 118 11.90 -25.56 11.07
C SER A 118 11.59 -24.10 11.32
N LEU A 119 12.58 -23.25 11.07
CA LEU A 119 12.45 -21.80 11.29
C LEU A 119 12.32 -21.08 9.95
N ALA A 120 11.26 -20.29 9.81
CA ALA A 120 11.06 -19.34 8.74
C ALA A 120 11.12 -17.92 9.31
N ALA A 121 11.82 -17.04 8.63
CA ALA A 121 11.83 -15.62 8.93
C ALA A 121 11.31 -14.84 7.73
N GLN A 122 10.61 -13.77 8.02
CA GLN A 122 10.20 -12.80 7.02
C GLN A 122 10.62 -11.41 7.48
N LEU A 123 11.29 -10.67 6.59
CA LEU A 123 11.57 -9.26 6.78
C LEU A 123 10.53 -8.46 6.02
N GLU A 124 9.60 -7.87 6.75
CA GLU A 124 8.51 -7.09 6.19
C GLU A 124 8.83 -5.59 6.23
N ARG A 125 8.56 -4.90 5.12
CA ARG A 125 8.66 -3.45 5.10
C ARG A 125 7.33 -2.82 5.51
N PRO A 126 7.27 -2.04 6.60
CA PRO A 126 6.00 -1.48 7.09
C PRO A 126 5.25 -0.60 6.10
N THR A 127 5.97 -0.06 5.10
CA THR A 127 5.44 0.90 4.12
C THR A 127 5.18 0.31 2.74
N ASP A 128 5.76 -0.85 2.40
CA ASP A 128 5.60 -1.46 1.07
C ASP A 128 5.84 -2.98 1.10
N LYS A 129 4.79 -3.76 0.98
CA LYS A 129 4.85 -5.24 0.96
C LYS A 129 5.64 -5.83 -0.22
N ARG A 130 5.90 -5.04 -1.27
CA ARG A 130 6.67 -5.52 -2.43
C ARG A 130 8.15 -5.71 -2.11
N ASP A 131 8.60 -5.09 -1.03
CA ASP A 131 9.97 -5.19 -0.54
C ASP A 131 10.14 -6.33 0.50
N ASP A 132 9.09 -7.12 0.78
CA ASP A 132 9.16 -8.19 1.77
C ASP A 132 10.09 -9.31 1.29
N HIS A 133 10.88 -9.86 2.21
CA HIS A 133 11.83 -10.93 1.96
C HIS A 133 11.55 -12.14 2.85
N ASP A 134 11.26 -13.27 2.22
CA ASP A 134 11.12 -14.56 2.92
C ASP A 134 12.46 -15.27 3.03
N LEU A 135 12.76 -15.82 4.22
CA LEU A 135 13.98 -16.55 4.50
C LEU A 135 13.70 -17.91 5.14
N ALA A 136 14.27 -18.95 4.58
CA ALA A 136 14.43 -20.21 5.30
C ALA A 136 15.71 -20.14 6.14
N LEU A 137 15.60 -20.39 7.44
CA LEU A 137 16.73 -20.43 8.35
C LEU A 137 17.22 -21.87 8.49
N ILE A 138 18.51 -22.06 8.34
CA ILE A 138 19.16 -23.39 8.45
C ILE A 138 19.87 -23.48 9.79
N GLU A 139 19.65 -24.57 10.52
CA GLU A 139 20.38 -24.86 11.75
C GLU A 139 21.86 -25.10 11.42
N ARG A 140 22.74 -24.34 12.04
CA ARG A 140 24.20 -24.42 11.86
C ARG A 140 24.88 -25.05 13.08
N ASP A 141 24.43 -24.66 14.25
CA ASP A 141 24.81 -25.20 15.53
C ASP A 141 23.54 -25.52 16.34
N PRO A 142 23.56 -26.39 17.33
CA PRO A 142 22.39 -26.71 18.14
C PRO A 142 21.68 -25.47 18.66
N GLY A 143 20.42 -25.28 18.22
CA GLY A 143 19.60 -24.12 18.57
C GLY A 143 20.03 -22.80 17.95
N THR A 144 20.98 -22.80 16.99
CA THR A 144 21.42 -21.62 16.27
C THR A 144 21.10 -21.73 14.79
N TYR A 145 20.26 -20.84 14.29
CA TYR A 145 19.74 -20.87 12.93
C TYR A 145 20.21 -19.63 12.18
N ARG A 146 20.61 -19.80 10.93
CA ARG A 146 21.10 -18.71 10.09
C ARG A 146 20.46 -18.71 8.72
N GLY A 147 20.22 -17.49 8.19
CA GLY A 147 19.77 -17.25 6.84
C GLY A 147 20.41 -16.01 6.27
N GLU A 148 20.40 -15.90 4.94
CA GLU A 148 20.94 -14.77 4.20
C GLU A 148 19.87 -14.14 3.33
N VAL A 149 19.85 -12.83 3.28
CA VAL A 149 19.06 -12.03 2.35
C VAL A 149 19.98 -11.24 1.46
N ILE A 150 19.70 -11.27 0.16
CA ILE A 150 20.41 -10.48 -0.84
C ILE A 150 19.58 -9.23 -1.15
N ASP A 151 20.27 -8.10 -1.33
CA ASP A 151 19.67 -6.84 -1.74
C ASP A 151 18.73 -6.18 -0.71
N LEU A 152 19.05 -6.34 0.58
CA LEU A 152 18.27 -5.71 1.65
C LEU A 152 18.61 -4.22 1.77
N ALA A 153 17.61 -3.35 1.57
CA ALA A 153 17.77 -1.91 1.71
C ALA A 153 17.92 -1.49 3.19
N PRO A 154 18.62 -0.39 3.49
CA PRO A 154 18.65 0.16 4.85
C PRO A 154 17.26 0.69 5.25
N GLY A 155 17.05 0.87 6.55
CA GLY A 155 15.84 1.42 7.10
C GLY A 155 15.17 0.53 8.12
N GLN A 156 13.88 0.76 8.32
CA GLN A 156 13.06 0.06 9.31
C GLN A 156 12.42 -1.18 8.68
N TRP A 157 12.52 -2.30 9.39
CA TRP A 157 11.95 -3.59 9.01
C TRP A 157 11.27 -4.24 10.21
N ASP A 158 10.26 -5.03 9.97
CA ASP A 158 9.68 -5.92 10.97
C ASP A 158 10.16 -7.35 10.67
N LEU A 159 10.93 -7.93 11.58
CA LEU A 159 11.35 -9.33 11.53
C LEU A 159 10.23 -10.19 12.12
N VAL A 160 9.55 -10.93 11.27
CA VAL A 160 8.57 -11.95 11.65
C VAL A 160 9.27 -13.28 11.66
N LEU A 161 9.20 -14.00 12.77
CA LEU A 161 9.84 -15.30 12.98
C LEU A 161 8.79 -16.33 13.34
N ALA A 162 8.72 -17.41 12.59
CA ALA A 162 7.87 -18.56 12.88
C ALA A 162 8.72 -19.84 13.07
N ALA A 163 8.49 -20.56 14.17
CA ALA A 163 9.10 -21.85 14.40
C ALA A 163 8.03 -22.96 14.38
N THR A 164 8.30 -24.01 13.60
CA THR A 164 7.43 -25.17 13.48
C THR A 164 8.18 -26.45 13.79
N ARG A 165 7.46 -27.45 14.29
CA ARG A 165 7.95 -28.83 14.44
C ARG A 165 6.82 -29.79 14.10
N GLY A 166 7.09 -30.71 13.18
CA GLY A 166 6.06 -31.67 12.73
C GLY A 166 4.84 -31.03 12.08
N GLY A 167 4.98 -29.83 11.50
CA GLY A 167 3.89 -29.08 10.88
C GLY A 167 3.07 -28.19 11.85
N GLU A 168 3.30 -28.30 13.16
CA GLU A 168 2.67 -27.44 14.15
C GLU A 168 3.50 -26.18 14.40
N ARG A 169 2.86 -25.00 14.43
CA ARG A 169 3.51 -23.73 14.79
C ARG A 169 3.64 -23.64 16.31
N LEU A 170 4.86 -23.65 16.79
CA LEU A 170 5.19 -23.60 18.22
C LEU A 170 5.55 -22.21 18.71
N PHE A 171 6.03 -21.35 17.81
CA PHE A 171 6.48 -20.00 18.15
C PHE A 171 6.20 -19.03 17.00
N LEU A 172 5.78 -17.83 17.33
CA LEU A 172 5.63 -16.70 16.41
C LEU A 172 6.04 -15.42 17.14
N SER A 173 6.90 -14.63 16.51
CA SER A 173 7.24 -13.30 17.01
C SER A 173 7.35 -12.29 15.88
N ARG A 174 7.07 -11.03 16.19
CA ARG A 174 7.28 -9.89 15.30
C ARG A 174 8.04 -8.83 16.06
N ASN A 175 9.23 -8.47 15.57
CA ASN A 175 10.11 -7.52 16.21
C ASN A 175 10.62 -6.51 15.21
N ARG A 176 10.62 -5.24 15.60
CA ARG A 176 11.12 -4.17 14.78
C ARG A 176 12.62 -4.07 14.84
N VAL A 177 13.27 -3.99 13.68
CA VAL A 177 14.71 -3.84 13.51
C VAL A 177 15.02 -2.62 12.64
N ILE A 178 16.11 -1.93 12.94
CA ILE A 178 16.57 -0.77 12.17
C ILE A 178 17.95 -1.12 11.60
N LEU A 179 18.04 -1.21 10.29
CA LEU A 179 19.27 -1.50 9.57
C LEU A 179 19.89 -0.22 9.05
N LYS A 180 21.16 -0.03 9.35
CA LYS A 180 21.93 1.16 8.93
C LYS A 180 22.72 0.86 7.66
#